data_d09aed9f0f6cd763e2cee48b5f241783
#
_entry.id   d09aed9f0f6cd763e2cee48b5f241783
#
_cell.length_a   1.000
_cell.length_b   1.000
_cell.length_c   1.000
_cell.angle_alpha   90.00
_cell.angle_beta   90.00
_cell.angle_gamma   90.00
#
_symmetry.space_group_name_H-M   'P 1'
#
loop_
_entity.id
_entity.type
_entity.pdbx_description
1 polymer ?
#
loop_
_entity_poly.entity_id
_entity_poly.type
_entity_poly.pdbx_seq_one_letter_code
_entity_poly.pdbx_strand_id
1 'polypeptide(L)' 'MIKVGDIVFRLRRGGFIHDKSVPVTDRLGLVIKEYKEKGAVPQFYVQFGQKDPKWFYQHELHRIEWGERRNNV' A
#
# COMPACT_ATOMS: atom_id res chain seq x y z
N MET A 1 9.62 0.32 5.92
CA MET A 1 8.57 -0.51 6.55
C MET A 1 7.22 0.19 6.45
N ILE A 2 6.18 -0.55 6.12
CA ILE A 2 4.84 0.01 5.96
C ILE A 2 4.21 0.30 7.32
N LYS A 3 3.54 1.43 7.44
CA LYS A 3 2.88 1.87 8.68
C LYS A 3 1.48 2.39 8.38
N VAL A 4 0.64 2.45 9.40
CA VAL A 4 -0.65 3.14 9.32
C VAL A 4 -0.42 4.59 8.89
N GLY A 5 -1.18 5.04 7.91
CA GLY A 5 -1.05 6.37 7.33
C GLY A 5 -0.21 6.42 6.06
N ASP A 6 0.50 5.34 5.75
CA ASP A 6 1.29 5.29 4.52
C ASP A 6 0.39 5.14 3.29
N ILE A 7 0.87 5.68 2.18
CA ILE A 7 0.27 5.47 0.87
C ILE A 7 1.05 4.35 0.18
N VAL A 8 0.33 3.39 -0.37
CA VAL A 8 0.92 2.22 -1.00
C VAL A 8 0.31 1.94 -2.36
N PHE A 9 1.07 1.26 -3.21
CA PHE A 9 0.55 0.62 -4.41
C PHE A 9 0.37 -0.86 -4.13
N ARG A 10 -0.63 -1.47 -4.77
CA ARG A 10 -0.75 -2.91 -4.76
C ARG A 10 0.17 -3.49 -5.83
N LEU A 11 0.91 -4.52 -5.46
CA LEU A 11 1.76 -5.25 -6.40
C LEU A 11 0.98 -6.43 -6.99
N ARG A 12 1.19 -6.67 -8.26
CA ARG A 12 0.73 -7.89 -8.90
C ARG A 12 1.90 -8.86 -9.05
N ARG A 13 1.57 -10.10 -9.36
CA ARG A 13 2.56 -11.08 -9.76
C ARG A 13 3.33 -10.52 -10.95
N GLY A 14 4.62 -10.30 -10.77
CA GLY A 14 5.47 -9.73 -11.82
C GLY A 14 5.62 -8.22 -11.80
N GLY A 15 5.11 -7.51 -10.81
CA GLY A 15 5.39 -6.09 -10.64
C GLY A 15 4.21 -5.21 -10.30
N PHE A 16 4.34 -3.94 -10.63
CA PHE A 16 3.33 -2.95 -10.34
C PHE A 16 2.10 -3.09 -11.25
N ILE A 17 0.96 -2.67 -10.73
CA ILE A 17 -0.24 -2.57 -11.54
C ILE A 17 -0.17 -1.30 -12.37
N HIS A 18 -0.05 -1.48 -13.69
CA HIS A 18 -0.01 -0.38 -14.65
C HIS A 18 -1.21 -0.38 -15.58
N ASP A 19 -2.33 -0.89 -15.11
CA ASP A 19 -3.54 -0.93 -15.92
C ASP A 19 -4.11 0.48 -16.07
N LYS A 20 -4.01 1.02 -17.28
CA LYS A 20 -4.47 2.37 -17.58
C LYS A 20 -6.00 2.50 -17.51
N SER A 21 -6.73 1.40 -17.53
CA SER A 21 -8.18 1.43 -17.38
C SER A 21 -8.60 1.70 -15.94
N VAL A 22 -7.69 1.53 -14.99
CA VAL A 22 -7.96 1.77 -13.58
C VAL A 22 -7.58 3.21 -13.24
N PRO A 23 -8.50 4.01 -12.69
CA PRO A 23 -8.17 5.37 -12.27
C PRO A 23 -7.00 5.40 -11.30
N VAL A 24 -6.18 6.44 -11.40
CA VAL A 24 -5.00 6.57 -10.53
C VAL A 24 -5.39 6.52 -9.06
N THR A 25 -6.51 7.15 -8.71
CA THR A 25 -7.00 7.16 -7.33
C THR A 25 -7.31 5.76 -6.80
N ASP A 26 -7.69 4.84 -7.69
CA ASP A 26 -8.01 3.47 -7.29
C ASP A 26 -6.77 2.57 -7.20
N ARG A 27 -5.63 3.07 -7.68
CA ARG A 27 -4.35 2.35 -7.57
C ARG A 27 -3.60 2.69 -6.30
N LEU A 28 -3.96 3.80 -5.67
CA LEU A 28 -3.33 4.24 -4.43
C LEU A 28 -4.14 3.80 -3.25
N GLY A 29 -3.48 3.19 -2.29
CA GLY A 29 -4.12 2.73 -1.08
C GLY A 29 -3.61 3.46 0.14
N LEU A 30 -4.51 3.70 1.09
CA LEU A 30 -4.16 4.24 2.38
C LEU A 30 -4.20 3.12 3.41
N VAL A 31 -3.09 2.94 4.12
CA VAL A 31 -3.02 1.96 5.21
C VAL A 31 -3.75 2.52 6.42
N ILE A 32 -4.86 1.89 6.78
CA ILE A 32 -5.71 2.37 7.87
C ILE A 32 -5.58 1.57 9.17
N LYS A 33 -5.10 0.32 9.07
CA LYS A 33 -4.83 -0.51 10.24
C LYS A 33 -3.65 -1.42 9.94
N GLU A 34 -3.00 -1.88 10.99
CA GLU A 34 -1.98 -2.90 10.86
C GLU A 34 -2.19 -3.99 11.90
N TYR A 35 -1.81 -5.20 11.54
CA TYR A 35 -1.82 -6.33 12.43
C TYR A 35 -0.42 -6.89 12.51
N LYS A 36 0.17 -6.81 13.69
CA LYS A 36 1.49 -7.37 13.97
C LYS A 36 1.40 -8.24 15.19
N GLU A 37 1.80 -9.48 15.03
CA GLU A 37 1.86 -10.43 16.12
C GLU A 37 3.19 -11.15 16.06
N LYS A 38 3.78 -11.37 17.21
CA LYS A 38 5.04 -12.08 17.29
C LYS A 38 4.92 -13.46 16.64
N GLY A 39 5.80 -13.74 15.69
CA GLY A 39 5.80 -15.01 14.97
C GLY A 39 4.86 -15.07 13.78
N ALA A 40 4.08 -14.02 13.52
CA ALA A 40 3.20 -13.95 12.36
C ALA A 40 3.71 -12.96 11.34
N VAL A 41 3.31 -13.15 10.09
CA VAL A 41 3.62 -12.20 9.01
C VAL A 41 2.75 -10.97 9.20
N PRO A 42 3.33 -9.76 9.20
CA PRO A 42 2.54 -8.53 9.34
C PRO A 42 1.51 -8.38 8.21
N GLN A 43 0.35 -7.89 8.56
CA GLN A 43 -0.72 -7.60 7.61
C GLN A 43 -1.18 -6.16 7.75
N PHE A 44 -1.67 -5.59 6.65
CA PHE A 44 -2.11 -4.21 6.61
C PHE A 44 -3.48 -4.11 5.99
N TYR A 45 -4.34 -3.35 6.65
CA TYR A 45 -5.69 -3.11 6.18
C TYR A 45 -5.66 -1.84 5.34
N VAL A 46 -5.94 -1.97 4.05
CA VAL A 46 -5.69 -0.90 3.08
C VAL A 46 -6.96 -0.56 2.32
N GLN A 47 -7.25 0.73 2.25
CA GLN A 47 -8.36 1.29 1.49
C GLN A 47 -7.84 1.77 0.13
N PHE A 48 -8.28 1.12 -0.94
CA PHE A 48 -7.96 1.54 -2.31
C PHE A 48 -9.17 2.27 -2.91
N GLY A 49 -9.00 3.57 -3.19
CA GLY A 49 -10.09 4.36 -3.75
C GLY A 49 -11.34 4.30 -2.87
N GLN A 50 -12.46 4.01 -3.49
CA GLN A 50 -13.73 3.91 -2.78
C GLN A 50 -14.18 2.46 -2.53
N LYS A 51 -13.29 1.52 -2.79
CA LYS A 51 -13.58 0.11 -2.56
C LYS A 51 -13.50 -0.21 -1.07
N ASP A 52 -14.13 -1.31 -0.67
CA ASP A 52 -14.03 -1.78 0.70
C ASP A 52 -12.57 -2.11 1.05
N PRO A 53 -12.10 -1.74 2.25
CA PRO A 53 -10.74 -2.07 2.66
C PRO A 53 -10.55 -3.58 2.76
N LYS A 54 -9.33 -4.01 2.51
CA LYS A 54 -8.95 -5.43 2.61
C LYS A 54 -7.59 -5.55 3.29
N TRP A 55 -7.32 -6.76 3.80
CA TRP A 55 -6.05 -7.10 4.39
C TRP A 55 -5.07 -7.57 3.31
N PHE A 56 -3.83 -7.07 3.41
CA PHE A 56 -2.74 -7.44 2.51
C PHE A 56 -1.51 -7.75 3.33
N TYR A 57 -0.69 -8.67 2.83
CA TYR A 57 0.65 -8.88 3.37
C TYR A 57 1.60 -7.81 2.86
N GLN A 58 2.68 -7.59 3.59
CA GLN A 58 3.66 -6.58 3.22
C GLN A 58 4.22 -6.77 1.82
N HIS A 59 4.47 -8.00 1.40
CA HIS A 59 5.03 -8.26 0.08
C HIS A 59 4.06 -7.99 -1.08
N GLU A 60 2.79 -7.78 -0.76
CA GLU A 60 1.79 -7.43 -1.77
C GLU A 60 1.68 -5.93 -2.00
N LEU A 61 2.42 -5.13 -1.24
CA LEU A 61 2.31 -3.68 -1.23
C LEU A 61 3.66 -3.03 -1.45
N HIS A 62 3.64 -1.87 -2.10
CA HIS A 62 4.81 -1.02 -2.25
C HIS A 62 4.52 0.35 -1.65
N ARG A 63 5.30 0.74 -0.66
CA ARG A 63 5.15 2.01 0.02
C ARG A 63 5.70 3.14 -0.84
N ILE A 64 4.97 4.25 -0.88
CA ILE A 64 5.41 5.46 -1.56
C ILE A 64 6.14 6.34 -0.55
N GLU A 65 7.37 6.74 -0.87
CA GLU A 65 8.22 7.51 0.02
C GLU A 65 8.21 8.99 -0.36
N TRP A 66 7.18 9.68 0.07
CA TRP A 66 7.02 11.08 -0.28
C TRP A 66 8.03 12.01 0.41
N GLY A 67 8.29 11.78 1.67
CA GLY A 67 9.05 12.70 2.50
C GLY A 67 10.50 12.80 2.11
N GLU A 68 11.11 11.70 1.71
CA GLU A 68 12.52 11.63 1.41
C GLU A 68 12.89 12.45 0.19
N ARG A 69 12.00 12.53 -0.78
CA ARG A 69 12.27 13.26 -2.01
C ARG A 69 12.36 14.76 -1.79
N ARG A 70 11.59 15.29 -0.87
CA ARG A 70 11.59 16.71 -0.60
C ARG A 70 12.86 17.18 0.08
N ASN A 71 13.50 16.30 0.78
CA ASN A 71 14.74 16.62 1.47
C ASN A 71 15.94 16.72 0.53
N ASN A 72 15.77 16.31 -0.70
CA ASN A 72 16.83 16.31 -1.70
C ASN A 72 16.75 17.50 -2.66
N VAL A 73 15.85 18.39 -2.40
CA VAL A 73 15.66 19.57 -3.26
C VAL A 73 16.47 20.75 -2.77
#